data_7694278b92c06615579cac7fcfe1d8a4
#
_entry.id   7694278b92c06615579cac7fcfe1d8a4
#
_cell.length_a   1.000
_cell.length_b   1.000
_cell.length_c   1.000
_cell.angle_alpha   90.00
_cell.angle_beta   90.00
_cell.angle_gamma   90.00
#
_symmetry.space_group_name_H-M   'P 1'
#
loop_
_entity.id
_entity.type
_entity.pdbx_description
1 polymer ?
#
loop_
_entity_poly.entity_id
_entity_poly.type
_entity_poly.pdbx_seq_one_letter_code
_entity_poly.pdbx_strand_id
1 'polypeptide(L)'
;LFIMKKNTIWSGYYKRKKRYWFTACILLSLVILLACIMMVYGNTIYMPGTVLEVLKGNETKGAAFTIKTLRLPRMLAAIFCGAAFGLAGNTFQKLLGNPLASPDIIGVTSGASVAAVFGILVLKWNGNIVSILAVLSGLLVSSAIYFFAQGDGFSNGKLILTGIGMQAFLNALISLMLLKASEYDVSSALRWLSGSLNGVSMDQVPRLMVVVVFSTVAIFLLNRHLEILQLGEAHARVLGIRITATRLGLILCALLLIAFATSVTGPIASVAFLAGPIAARISGSGKSNLMTSALTGCVLVMVSDLVGQYAFPSRYPVGVVTGILGAPYLIYLLIRMNRMEG
;
A
#
# COMPACT_ATOMS: atom_id res chain seq x y z
N LEU A 1 -1.99 36.01 -32.19
CA LEU A 1 -1.56 34.58 -32.08
C LEU A 1 -1.07 34.21 -30.69
N PHE A 2 -0.27 35.06 -30.01
CA PHE A 2 0.28 34.80 -28.68
C PHE A 2 -0.79 34.78 -27.57
N ILE A 3 -1.80 35.62 -27.61
CA ILE A 3 -2.90 35.71 -26.64
C ILE A 3 -3.85 34.50 -26.76
N MET A 4 -4.13 34.02 -27.98
CA MET A 4 -4.94 32.80 -28.20
C MET A 4 -4.26 31.55 -27.63
N LYS A 5 -2.92 31.42 -27.76
CA LYS A 5 -2.15 30.28 -27.21
C LYS A 5 -2.16 30.26 -25.67
N LYS A 6 -2.13 31.45 -25.02
CA LYS A 6 -2.19 31.61 -23.57
C LYS A 6 -3.53 31.11 -23.00
N ASN A 7 -4.65 31.45 -23.63
CA ASN A 7 -5.97 30.98 -23.20
C ASN A 7 -6.14 29.46 -23.32
N THR A 8 -5.54 28.84 -24.36
CA THR A 8 -5.62 27.39 -24.57
C THR A 8 -4.80 26.62 -23.48
N ILE A 9 -3.63 27.12 -23.10
CA ILE A 9 -2.80 26.51 -22.06
C ILE A 9 -3.49 26.58 -20.69
N TRP A 10 -4.05 27.74 -20.34
CA TRP A 10 -4.78 27.91 -19.07
C TRP A 10 -6.05 27.05 -19.03
N SER A 11 -6.82 26.97 -20.12
CA SER A 11 -8.01 26.12 -20.18
C SER A 11 -7.67 24.63 -19.99
N GLY A 12 -6.57 24.16 -20.59
CA GLY A 12 -6.07 22.79 -20.40
C GLY A 12 -5.64 22.51 -18.96
N TYR A 13 -4.97 23.47 -18.31
CA TYR A 13 -4.59 23.34 -16.88
C TYR A 13 -5.83 23.26 -15.98
N TYR A 14 -6.81 24.16 -16.16
CA TYR A 14 -8.04 24.15 -15.36
C TYR A 14 -8.87 22.87 -15.57
N LYS A 15 -8.97 22.37 -16.80
CA LYS A 15 -9.64 21.08 -17.09
C LYS A 15 -8.98 19.92 -16.35
N ARG A 16 -7.64 19.82 -16.38
CA ARG A 16 -6.90 18.77 -15.64
C ARG A 16 -7.07 18.92 -14.13
N LYS A 17 -7.01 20.15 -13.59
CA LYS A 17 -7.24 20.42 -12.17
C LYS A 17 -8.65 20.03 -11.73
N LYS A 18 -9.68 20.38 -12.52
CA LYS A 18 -11.08 20.04 -12.26
C LYS A 18 -11.27 18.51 -12.26
N ARG A 19 -10.73 17.81 -13.28
CA ARG A 19 -10.79 16.34 -13.37
C ARG A 19 -10.13 15.67 -12.16
N TYR A 20 -8.96 16.12 -11.75
CA TYR A 20 -8.26 15.59 -10.58
C TYR A 20 -9.09 15.69 -9.30
N TRP A 21 -9.62 16.87 -8.99
CA TRP A 21 -10.44 17.08 -7.80
C TRP A 21 -11.76 16.33 -7.86
N PHE A 22 -12.39 16.30 -9.02
CA PHE A 22 -13.61 15.51 -9.22
C PHE A 22 -13.37 14.02 -8.97
N THR A 23 -12.29 13.46 -9.52
CA THR A 23 -11.90 12.07 -9.25
C THR A 23 -11.58 11.84 -7.77
N ALA A 24 -10.87 12.76 -7.13
CA ALA A 24 -10.57 12.65 -5.69
C ALA A 24 -11.85 12.66 -4.84
N CYS A 25 -12.81 13.52 -5.15
CA CYS A 25 -14.10 13.55 -4.46
C CYS A 25 -14.91 12.26 -4.66
N ILE A 26 -14.94 11.71 -5.89
CA ILE A 26 -15.61 10.43 -6.16
C ILE A 26 -14.96 9.30 -5.37
N LEU A 27 -13.63 9.19 -5.40
CA LEU A 27 -12.90 8.15 -4.68
C LEU A 27 -13.10 8.29 -3.16
N LEU A 28 -13.08 9.51 -2.63
CA LEU A 28 -13.35 9.76 -1.21
C LEU A 28 -14.79 9.36 -0.83
N SER A 29 -15.77 9.73 -1.64
CA SER A 29 -17.17 9.32 -1.43
C SER A 29 -17.32 7.80 -1.47
N LEU A 30 -16.59 7.13 -2.37
CA LEU A 30 -16.60 5.67 -2.46
C LEU A 30 -15.94 5.03 -1.22
N VAL A 31 -14.83 5.57 -0.72
CA VAL A 31 -14.20 5.10 0.53
C VAL A 31 -15.15 5.25 1.71
N ILE A 32 -15.85 6.38 1.84
CA ILE A 32 -16.84 6.60 2.89
C ILE A 32 -18.00 5.60 2.77
N LEU A 33 -18.53 5.40 1.56
CA LEU A 33 -19.59 4.42 1.31
C LEU A 33 -19.16 3.01 1.69
N LEU A 34 -17.97 2.58 1.28
CA LEU A 34 -17.42 1.26 1.62
C LEU A 34 -17.19 1.12 3.13
N ALA A 35 -16.73 2.18 3.80
CA ALA A 35 -16.59 2.20 5.26
C ALA A 35 -17.95 1.99 5.96
N CYS A 36 -19.00 2.68 5.50
CA CYS A 36 -20.35 2.46 6.00
C CYS A 36 -20.83 1.02 5.75
N ILE A 37 -20.59 0.47 4.56
CA ILE A 37 -20.93 -0.91 4.24
C ILE A 37 -20.21 -1.87 5.18
N MET A 38 -18.90 -1.73 5.39
CA MET A 38 -18.12 -2.58 6.30
C MET A 38 -18.61 -2.52 7.75
N MET A 39 -19.16 -1.41 8.19
CA MET A 39 -19.72 -1.26 9.55
C MET A 39 -21.12 -1.86 9.69
N VAL A 40 -21.94 -1.76 8.65
CA VAL A 40 -23.35 -2.20 8.65
C VAL A 40 -23.47 -3.69 8.24
N TYR A 41 -22.81 -4.08 7.17
CA TYR A 41 -22.94 -5.39 6.54
C TYR A 41 -21.99 -6.44 7.14
N GLY A 42 -22.49 -7.65 7.30
CA GLY A 42 -21.73 -8.79 7.84
C GLY A 42 -22.65 -10.00 8.06
N ASN A 43 -22.16 -11.01 8.78
CA ASN A 43 -22.99 -12.17 9.15
C ASN A 43 -24.29 -11.75 9.87
N THR A 44 -24.24 -10.66 10.62
CA THR A 44 -25.39 -9.96 11.22
C THR A 44 -25.43 -8.57 10.62
N ILE A 45 -26.57 -8.15 10.08
CA ILE A 45 -26.76 -6.80 9.56
C ILE A 45 -27.24 -5.92 10.70
N TYR A 46 -26.54 -4.82 10.97
CA TYR A 46 -26.96 -3.82 11.95
C TYR A 46 -27.49 -2.59 11.24
N MET A 47 -28.56 -2.00 11.77
CA MET A 47 -29.05 -0.71 11.26
C MET A 47 -28.02 0.40 11.49
N PRO A 48 -27.91 1.39 10.59
CA PRO A 48 -26.98 2.52 10.77
C PRO A 48 -27.16 3.26 12.10
N GLY A 49 -28.39 3.36 12.61
CA GLY A 49 -28.69 3.93 13.93
C GLY A 49 -28.01 3.16 15.06
N THR A 50 -28.10 1.83 15.06
CA THR A 50 -27.45 0.98 16.06
C THR A 50 -25.92 1.12 16.01
N VAL A 51 -25.34 1.22 14.83
CA VAL A 51 -23.89 1.46 14.68
C VAL A 51 -23.50 2.80 15.30
N LEU A 52 -24.26 3.86 15.05
CA LEU A 52 -24.00 5.19 15.63
C LEU A 52 -24.17 5.21 17.16
N GLU A 53 -25.19 4.54 17.70
CA GLU A 53 -25.40 4.43 19.15
C GLU A 53 -24.23 3.70 19.83
N VAL A 54 -23.77 2.59 19.27
CA VAL A 54 -22.62 1.85 19.79
C VAL A 54 -21.33 2.68 19.73
N LEU A 55 -21.12 3.45 18.66
CA LEU A 55 -19.96 4.34 18.56
C LEU A 55 -20.02 5.50 19.55
N LYS A 56 -21.21 5.98 19.92
CA LYS A 56 -21.43 7.00 20.97
C LYS A 56 -21.27 6.47 22.40
N GLY A 57 -21.11 5.16 22.57
CA GLY A 57 -20.89 4.55 23.89
C GLY A 57 -22.10 3.80 24.47
N ASN A 58 -23.23 3.77 23.79
CA ASN A 58 -24.38 3.01 24.24
C ASN A 58 -24.17 1.51 24.02
N GLU A 59 -24.16 0.73 25.09
CA GLU A 59 -23.89 -0.70 25.03
C GLU A 59 -25.15 -1.50 24.71
N THR A 60 -25.44 -1.75 23.45
CA THR A 60 -26.36 -2.80 23.02
C THR A 60 -25.64 -4.14 23.08
N LYS A 61 -26.10 -5.07 23.94
CA LYS A 61 -25.48 -6.40 24.15
C LYS A 61 -25.30 -7.11 22.80
N GLY A 62 -24.07 -7.57 22.52
CA GLY A 62 -23.69 -8.27 21.28
C GLY A 62 -23.30 -7.36 20.11
N ALA A 63 -23.98 -6.25 19.87
CA ALA A 63 -23.63 -5.30 18.81
C ALA A 63 -22.33 -4.55 19.12
N ALA A 64 -22.13 -4.17 20.38
CA ALA A 64 -20.92 -3.45 20.81
C ALA A 64 -19.65 -4.24 20.54
N PHE A 65 -19.60 -5.53 20.86
CA PHE A 65 -18.45 -6.39 20.56
C PHE A 65 -18.20 -6.49 19.06
N THR A 66 -19.24 -6.77 18.27
CA THR A 66 -19.09 -6.92 16.82
C THR A 66 -18.62 -5.62 16.17
N ILE A 67 -19.17 -4.50 16.56
CA ILE A 67 -18.87 -3.20 15.94
C ILE A 67 -17.52 -2.66 16.42
N LYS A 68 -17.29 -2.58 17.75
CA LYS A 68 -16.06 -1.96 18.29
C LYS A 68 -14.83 -2.87 18.19
N THR A 69 -15.01 -4.20 18.38
CA THR A 69 -13.86 -5.12 18.45
C THR A 69 -13.53 -5.78 17.12
N LEU A 70 -14.53 -6.05 16.27
CA LEU A 70 -14.28 -6.75 15.01
C LEU A 70 -14.32 -5.84 13.79
N ARG A 71 -15.37 -5.02 13.63
CA ARG A 71 -15.58 -4.26 12.40
C ARG A 71 -14.79 -2.96 12.34
N LEU A 72 -14.77 -2.20 13.42
CA LEU A 72 -14.10 -0.91 13.46
C LEU A 72 -12.59 -1.01 13.24
N PRO A 73 -11.84 -1.89 13.93
CA PRO A 73 -10.42 -2.07 13.67
C PRO A 73 -10.13 -2.53 12.25
N ARG A 74 -10.95 -3.45 11.72
CA ARG A 74 -10.83 -3.97 10.36
C ARG A 74 -11.05 -2.88 9.30
N MET A 75 -12.10 -2.08 9.43
CA MET A 75 -12.39 -0.96 8.55
C MET A 75 -11.27 0.08 8.57
N LEU A 76 -10.82 0.48 9.76
CA LEU A 76 -9.72 1.45 9.91
C LEU A 76 -8.42 0.89 9.30
N ALA A 77 -8.09 -0.37 9.58
CA ALA A 77 -6.92 -1.00 8.97
C ALA A 77 -7.02 -1.06 7.44
N ALA A 78 -8.20 -1.36 6.88
CA ALA A 78 -8.41 -1.36 5.44
C ALA A 78 -8.13 0.02 4.81
N ILE A 79 -8.60 1.10 5.46
CA ILE A 79 -8.37 2.48 5.02
C ILE A 79 -6.87 2.82 5.10
N PHE A 80 -6.25 2.67 6.28
CA PHE A 80 -4.87 3.10 6.48
C PHE A 80 -3.86 2.23 5.73
N CYS A 81 -4.04 0.91 5.67
CA CYS A 81 -3.18 0.04 4.87
C CYS A 81 -3.38 0.29 3.37
N GLY A 82 -4.61 0.46 2.91
CA GLY A 82 -4.90 0.80 1.53
C GLY A 82 -4.24 2.12 1.11
N ALA A 83 -4.37 3.17 1.94
CA ALA A 83 -3.71 4.45 1.72
C ALA A 83 -2.18 4.30 1.71
N ALA A 84 -1.62 3.54 2.65
CA ALA A 84 -0.19 3.29 2.76
C ALA A 84 0.37 2.60 1.51
N PHE A 85 -0.23 1.49 1.09
CA PHE A 85 0.18 0.78 -0.12
C PHE A 85 0.04 1.63 -1.36
N GLY A 86 -1.09 2.34 -1.53
CA GLY A 86 -1.34 3.20 -2.69
C GLY A 86 -0.37 4.38 -2.78
N LEU A 87 -0.08 5.03 -1.67
CA LEU A 87 0.83 6.17 -1.61
C LEU A 87 2.28 5.73 -1.81
N ALA A 88 2.73 4.68 -1.13
CA ALA A 88 4.08 4.13 -1.27
C ALA A 88 4.33 3.66 -2.70
N GLY A 89 3.40 2.91 -3.30
CA GLY A 89 3.49 2.44 -4.68
C GLY A 89 3.67 3.57 -5.67
N ASN A 90 2.80 4.58 -5.63
CA ASN A 90 2.90 5.74 -6.50
C ASN A 90 4.21 6.54 -6.30
N THR A 91 4.68 6.65 -5.06
CA THR A 91 5.95 7.31 -4.73
C THR A 91 7.13 6.57 -5.39
N PHE A 92 7.18 5.25 -5.27
CA PHE A 92 8.23 4.43 -5.91
C PHE A 92 8.17 4.48 -7.43
N GLN A 93 6.98 4.37 -8.02
CA GLN A 93 6.78 4.44 -9.47
C GLN A 93 7.31 5.76 -10.04
N LYS A 94 7.06 6.86 -9.35
CA LYS A 94 7.56 8.17 -9.75
C LYS A 94 9.04 8.36 -9.51
N LEU A 95 9.54 7.86 -8.38
CA LEU A 95 10.95 7.97 -8.04
C LEU A 95 11.85 7.18 -9.00
N LEU A 96 11.37 6.01 -9.44
CA LEU A 96 12.09 5.15 -10.38
C LEU A 96 11.76 5.45 -11.85
N GLY A 97 10.79 6.34 -12.11
CA GLY A 97 10.34 6.68 -13.46
C GLY A 97 9.67 5.50 -14.20
N ASN A 98 9.19 4.49 -13.45
CA ASN A 98 8.62 3.27 -14.02
C ASN A 98 7.26 2.98 -13.39
N PRO A 99 6.14 2.99 -14.15
CA PRO A 99 4.82 2.70 -13.63
C PRO A 99 4.64 1.26 -13.15
N LEU A 100 5.57 0.36 -13.50
CA LEU A 100 5.61 -1.03 -13.06
C LEU A 100 6.47 -1.24 -11.81
N ALA A 101 7.08 -0.19 -11.26
CA ALA A 101 7.86 -0.31 -10.04
C ALA A 101 6.95 -0.56 -8.83
N SER A 102 7.39 -1.44 -7.94
CA SER A 102 6.74 -1.71 -6.66
C SER A 102 7.75 -1.52 -5.52
N PRO A 103 7.32 -1.01 -4.36
CA PRO A 103 8.17 -0.96 -3.17
C PRO A 103 8.70 -2.32 -2.73
N ASP A 104 8.02 -3.42 -3.09
CA ASP A 104 8.43 -4.79 -2.81
C ASP A 104 9.80 -5.14 -3.39
N ILE A 105 10.21 -4.47 -4.48
CA ILE A 105 11.54 -4.62 -5.09
C ILE A 105 12.66 -4.32 -4.08
N ILE A 106 12.42 -3.45 -3.09
CA ILE A 106 13.41 -3.15 -2.03
C ILE A 106 13.33 -4.17 -0.87
N GLY A 107 12.58 -5.25 -1.02
CA GLY A 107 12.57 -6.38 -0.10
C GLY A 107 11.93 -6.15 1.25
N VAL A 108 11.23 -5.02 1.48
CA VAL A 108 10.58 -4.72 2.76
C VAL A 108 9.56 -5.79 3.13
N THR A 109 8.75 -6.19 2.16
CA THR A 109 7.70 -7.21 2.33
C THR A 109 8.31 -8.59 2.56
N SER A 110 9.36 -8.97 1.82
CA SER A 110 10.04 -10.25 1.97
C SER A 110 10.80 -10.34 3.30
N GLY A 111 11.45 -9.25 3.73
CA GLY A 111 12.09 -9.16 5.03
C GLY A 111 11.09 -9.30 6.19
N ALA A 112 9.95 -8.61 6.10
CA ALA A 112 8.86 -8.74 7.05
C ALA A 112 8.30 -10.17 7.08
N SER A 113 8.16 -10.80 5.92
CA SER A 113 7.62 -12.15 5.78
C SER A 113 8.53 -13.22 6.41
N VAL A 114 9.83 -13.16 6.14
CA VAL A 114 10.79 -14.09 6.76
C VAL A 114 10.75 -14.00 8.28
N ALA A 115 10.77 -12.78 8.81
CA ALA A 115 10.76 -12.56 10.25
C ALA A 115 9.44 -13.00 10.89
N ALA A 116 8.32 -12.74 10.25
CA ALA A 116 7.02 -13.19 10.75
C ALA A 116 6.90 -14.72 10.74
N VAL A 117 7.31 -15.37 9.64
CA VAL A 117 7.32 -16.83 9.53
C VAL A 117 8.25 -17.44 10.58
N PHE A 118 9.45 -16.89 10.77
CA PHE A 118 10.37 -17.31 11.83
C PHE A 118 9.76 -17.14 13.22
N GLY A 119 9.15 -15.98 13.49
CA GLY A 119 8.46 -15.73 14.75
C GLY A 119 7.33 -16.73 15.04
N ILE A 120 6.50 -17.03 14.03
CA ILE A 120 5.37 -17.95 14.16
C ILE A 120 5.83 -19.40 14.28
N LEU A 121 6.73 -19.86 13.38
CA LEU A 121 7.10 -21.27 13.27
C LEU A 121 8.14 -21.70 14.28
N VAL A 122 9.17 -20.86 14.52
CA VAL A 122 10.33 -21.23 15.35
C VAL A 122 10.15 -20.72 16.78
N LEU A 123 9.83 -19.43 16.95
CA LEU A 123 9.69 -18.82 18.27
C LEU A 123 8.32 -19.02 18.90
N LYS A 124 7.33 -19.50 18.13
CA LYS A 124 5.92 -19.67 18.57
C LYS A 124 5.30 -18.37 19.10
N TRP A 125 5.73 -17.24 18.55
CA TRP A 125 5.20 -15.93 18.91
C TRP A 125 3.94 -15.59 18.12
N ASN A 126 3.11 -14.74 18.71
CA ASN A 126 1.85 -14.32 18.11
C ASN A 126 1.61 -12.82 18.31
N GLY A 127 0.68 -12.25 17.54
CA GLY A 127 0.16 -10.90 17.74
C GLY A 127 1.21 -9.79 17.54
N ASN A 128 1.25 -8.86 18.49
CA ASN A 128 2.05 -7.63 18.37
C ASN A 128 3.57 -7.88 18.26
N ILE A 129 4.08 -8.95 18.85
CA ILE A 129 5.54 -9.27 18.82
C ILE A 129 5.95 -9.62 17.39
N VAL A 130 5.16 -10.45 16.71
CA VAL A 130 5.39 -10.79 15.29
C VAL A 130 5.31 -9.54 14.41
N SER A 131 4.37 -8.65 14.68
CA SER A 131 4.24 -7.36 13.95
C SER A 131 5.48 -6.48 14.12
N ILE A 132 6.00 -6.35 15.34
CA ILE A 132 7.23 -5.56 15.61
C ILE A 132 8.43 -6.19 14.90
N LEU A 133 8.59 -7.51 15.01
CA LEU A 133 9.67 -8.25 14.34
C LEU A 133 9.61 -8.06 12.83
N ALA A 134 8.42 -8.11 12.24
CA ALA A 134 8.20 -7.89 10.81
C ALA A 134 8.61 -6.48 10.37
N VAL A 135 8.24 -5.44 11.14
CA VAL A 135 8.67 -4.05 10.84
C VAL A 135 10.18 -3.92 10.87
N LEU A 136 10.81 -4.37 11.97
CA LEU A 136 12.25 -4.24 12.15
C LEU A 136 13.03 -4.97 11.05
N SER A 137 12.64 -6.20 10.75
CA SER A 137 13.29 -7.00 9.70
C SER A 137 13.03 -6.43 8.31
N GLY A 138 11.82 -5.98 8.01
CA GLY A 138 11.51 -5.35 6.73
C GLY A 138 12.35 -4.10 6.49
N LEU A 139 12.49 -3.23 7.50
CA LEU A 139 13.33 -2.03 7.42
C LEU A 139 14.83 -2.38 7.34
N LEU A 140 15.29 -3.38 8.09
CA LEU A 140 16.69 -3.84 8.07
C LEU A 140 17.05 -4.38 6.68
N VAL A 141 16.24 -5.27 6.12
CA VAL A 141 16.46 -5.85 4.78
C VAL A 141 16.45 -4.76 3.71
N SER A 142 15.50 -3.83 3.78
CA SER A 142 15.44 -2.71 2.83
C SER A 142 16.65 -1.79 2.94
N SER A 143 17.12 -1.54 4.15
CA SER A 143 18.34 -0.76 4.39
C SER A 143 19.57 -1.46 3.83
N ALA A 144 19.68 -2.77 4.01
CA ALA A 144 20.76 -3.57 3.44
C ALA A 144 20.75 -3.55 1.91
N ILE A 145 19.58 -3.75 1.29
CA ILE A 145 19.43 -3.67 -0.18
C ILE A 145 19.83 -2.27 -0.69
N TYR A 146 19.36 -1.22 -0.03
CA TYR A 146 19.71 0.16 -0.39
C TYR A 146 21.22 0.39 -0.30
N PHE A 147 21.85 -0.08 0.80
CA PHE A 147 23.29 0.05 1.01
C PHE A 147 24.11 -0.69 -0.05
N PHE A 148 23.77 -1.95 -0.35
CA PHE A 148 24.42 -2.71 -1.42
C PHE A 148 24.22 -2.11 -2.82
N ALA A 149 23.09 -1.44 -3.05
CA ALA A 149 22.81 -0.80 -4.33
C ALA A 149 23.56 0.53 -4.52
N GLN A 150 24.10 1.14 -3.47
CA GLN A 150 24.80 2.43 -3.56
C GLN A 150 26.17 2.31 -4.25
N GLY A 151 27.01 1.29 -4.00
CA GLY A 151 28.32 1.06 -4.61
C GLY A 151 29.00 2.31 -5.18
N ASP A 152 29.46 2.28 -6.44
CA ASP A 152 30.09 3.40 -7.17
C ASP A 152 29.06 4.46 -7.66
N GLY A 153 27.94 4.58 -7.00
CA GLY A 153 26.85 5.52 -7.31
C GLY A 153 25.49 4.81 -7.41
N PHE A 154 24.45 5.56 -7.04
CA PHE A 154 23.06 5.05 -7.06
C PHE A 154 22.60 4.77 -8.48
N SER A 155 22.13 3.55 -8.71
CA SER A 155 21.52 3.14 -9.98
C SER A 155 20.22 2.38 -9.72
N ASN A 156 19.16 2.77 -10.43
CA ASN A 156 17.87 2.06 -10.36
C ASN A 156 18.04 0.58 -10.71
N GLY A 157 18.89 0.25 -11.68
CA GLY A 157 19.15 -1.14 -12.09
C GLY A 157 19.81 -1.96 -10.98
N LYS A 158 20.84 -1.41 -10.30
CA LYS A 158 21.49 -2.06 -9.16
C LYS A 158 20.49 -2.31 -8.03
N LEU A 159 19.65 -1.33 -7.72
CA LEU A 159 18.64 -1.44 -6.67
C LEU A 159 17.64 -2.58 -6.97
N ILE A 160 17.14 -2.63 -8.20
CA ILE A 160 16.20 -3.66 -8.65
C ILE A 160 16.86 -5.05 -8.61
N LEU A 161 18.07 -5.20 -9.16
CA LEU A 161 18.76 -6.50 -9.22
C LEU A 161 19.10 -7.03 -7.82
N THR A 162 19.64 -6.17 -6.95
CA THR A 162 19.94 -6.54 -5.56
C THR A 162 18.66 -6.94 -4.81
N GLY A 163 17.57 -6.19 -5.04
CA GLY A 163 16.27 -6.49 -4.44
C GLY A 163 15.72 -7.85 -4.88
N ILE A 164 15.75 -8.15 -6.18
CA ILE A 164 15.31 -9.45 -6.72
C ILE A 164 16.13 -10.60 -6.15
N GLY A 165 17.45 -10.45 -6.08
CA GLY A 165 18.34 -11.47 -5.51
C GLY A 165 18.06 -11.71 -4.01
N MET A 166 17.91 -10.63 -3.23
CA MET A 166 17.57 -10.72 -1.82
C MET A 166 16.19 -11.35 -1.61
N GLN A 167 15.20 -10.96 -2.40
CA GLN A 167 13.85 -11.52 -2.34
C GLN A 167 13.85 -13.04 -2.62
N ALA A 168 14.59 -13.48 -3.64
CA ALA A 168 14.74 -14.92 -3.94
C ALA A 168 15.37 -15.67 -2.77
N PHE A 169 16.44 -15.14 -2.18
CA PHE A 169 17.08 -15.71 -0.99
C PHE A 169 16.11 -15.81 0.20
N LEU A 170 15.41 -14.72 0.52
CA LEU A 170 14.47 -14.69 1.64
C LEU A 170 13.27 -15.65 1.41
N ASN A 171 12.77 -15.76 0.19
CA ASN A 171 11.71 -16.72 -0.14
C ASN A 171 12.18 -18.18 -0.02
N ALA A 172 13.45 -18.47 -0.34
CA ALA A 172 14.03 -19.79 -0.10
C ALA A 172 14.10 -20.12 1.40
N LEU A 173 14.43 -19.15 2.25
CA LEU A 173 14.40 -19.31 3.71
C LEU A 173 12.97 -19.57 4.23
N ILE A 174 11.96 -18.85 3.71
CA ILE A 174 10.56 -19.10 4.05
C ILE A 174 10.17 -20.53 3.68
N SER A 175 10.49 -20.97 2.47
CA SER A 175 10.21 -22.33 2.00
C SER A 175 10.87 -23.39 2.87
N LEU A 176 12.12 -23.18 3.26
CA LEU A 176 12.84 -24.08 4.17
C LEU A 176 12.17 -24.19 5.54
N MET A 177 11.73 -23.07 6.11
CA MET A 177 11.02 -23.07 7.39
C MET A 177 9.66 -23.76 7.30
N LEU A 178 8.91 -23.54 6.22
CA LEU A 178 7.62 -24.20 5.99
C LEU A 178 7.76 -25.71 5.82
N LEU A 179 8.81 -26.20 5.16
CA LEU A 179 9.07 -27.64 5.01
C LEU A 179 9.37 -28.37 6.34
N LYS A 180 9.93 -27.64 7.32
CA LYS A 180 10.26 -28.22 8.64
C LYS A 180 9.17 -28.03 9.69
N ALA A 181 8.13 -27.27 9.39
CA ALA A 181 7.08 -26.94 10.34
C ALA A 181 5.99 -28.02 10.42
N SER A 182 5.26 -28.06 11.53
CA SER A 182 4.07 -28.90 11.68
C SER A 182 2.92 -28.38 10.78
N GLU A 183 2.00 -29.25 10.35
CA GLU A 183 0.87 -28.86 9.49
C GLU A 183 0.02 -27.73 10.09
N TYR A 184 -0.17 -27.75 11.41
CA TYR A 184 -0.93 -26.70 12.11
C TYR A 184 -0.23 -25.34 12.05
N ASP A 185 1.07 -25.32 12.27
CA ASP A 185 1.87 -24.11 12.23
C ASP A 185 1.99 -23.52 10.82
N VAL A 186 2.12 -24.40 9.81
CA VAL A 186 2.13 -24.03 8.37
C VAL A 186 0.87 -23.25 8.01
N SER A 187 -0.30 -23.70 8.48
CA SER A 187 -1.56 -23.00 8.22
C SER A 187 -1.57 -21.56 8.76
N SER A 188 -0.95 -21.34 9.92
CA SER A 188 -0.85 -20.00 10.54
C SER A 188 0.11 -19.09 9.78
N ALA A 189 1.26 -19.61 9.37
CA ALA A 189 2.25 -18.89 8.58
C ALA A 189 1.69 -18.53 7.17
N LEU A 190 1.04 -19.47 6.48
CA LEU A 190 0.42 -19.23 5.18
C LEU A 190 -0.70 -18.19 5.25
N ARG A 191 -1.47 -18.18 6.33
CA ARG A 191 -2.51 -17.18 6.58
C ARG A 191 -1.92 -15.78 6.69
N TRP A 192 -0.79 -15.65 7.40
CA TRP A 192 -0.07 -14.38 7.50
C TRP A 192 0.52 -13.95 6.15
N LEU A 193 1.17 -14.87 5.42
CA LEU A 193 1.77 -14.62 4.10
C LEU A 193 0.74 -14.26 3.02
N SER A 194 -0.51 -14.68 3.19
CA SER A 194 -1.59 -14.37 2.25
C SER A 194 -2.12 -12.94 2.36
N GLY A 195 -1.76 -12.22 3.41
CA GLY A 195 -2.25 -10.86 3.67
C GLY A 195 -3.75 -10.79 3.97
N SER A 196 -4.10 -10.50 5.22
CA SER A 196 -5.48 -10.53 5.68
C SER A 196 -5.77 -9.43 6.69
N LEU A 197 -6.99 -8.90 6.64
CA LEU A 197 -7.53 -8.01 7.67
C LEU A 197 -8.19 -8.77 8.82
N ASN A 198 -8.22 -10.11 8.75
CA ASN A 198 -8.76 -10.94 9.83
C ASN A 198 -7.83 -10.90 11.05
N GLY A 199 -8.42 -10.65 12.22
CA GLY A 199 -7.67 -10.64 13.47
C GLY A 199 -6.94 -9.33 13.78
N VAL A 200 -7.13 -8.29 12.99
CA VAL A 200 -6.63 -6.94 13.32
C VAL A 200 -7.32 -6.46 14.60
N SER A 201 -6.52 -6.06 15.58
CA SER A 201 -6.99 -5.53 16.87
C SER A 201 -6.90 -4.00 16.91
N MET A 202 -7.70 -3.39 17.79
CA MET A 202 -7.68 -1.95 17.96
C MET A 202 -6.34 -1.42 18.49
N ASP A 203 -5.54 -2.25 19.16
CA ASP A 203 -4.21 -1.87 19.67
C ASP A 203 -3.18 -1.59 18.56
N GLN A 204 -3.38 -2.17 17.38
CA GLN A 204 -2.50 -2.00 16.22
C GLN A 204 -2.83 -0.75 15.41
N VAL A 205 -4.10 -0.37 15.36
CA VAL A 205 -4.62 0.72 14.51
C VAL A 205 -3.99 2.08 14.84
N PRO A 206 -3.86 2.53 16.10
CA PRO A 206 -3.28 3.83 16.39
C PRO A 206 -1.83 3.97 15.94
N ARG A 207 -1.02 2.92 16.11
CA ARG A 207 0.38 2.90 15.64
C ARG A 207 0.46 3.01 14.12
N LEU A 208 -0.36 2.24 13.41
CA LEU A 208 -0.47 2.32 11.97
C LEU A 208 -0.90 3.72 11.52
N MET A 209 -1.94 4.27 12.14
CA MET A 209 -2.47 5.61 11.82
C MET A 209 -1.41 6.70 11.97
N VAL A 210 -0.69 6.73 13.08
CA VAL A 210 0.37 7.72 13.33
C VAL A 210 1.44 7.66 12.24
N VAL A 211 1.94 6.47 11.90
CA VAL A 211 2.99 6.31 10.89
C VAL A 211 2.47 6.67 9.50
N VAL A 212 1.24 6.24 9.16
CA VAL A 212 0.64 6.56 7.85
C VAL A 212 0.42 8.07 7.71
N VAL A 213 -0.11 8.74 8.72
CA VAL A 213 -0.32 10.21 8.68
C VAL A 213 1.02 10.94 8.58
N PHE A 214 1.99 10.60 9.43
CA PHE A 214 3.31 11.23 9.41
C PHE A 214 4.01 11.06 8.06
N SER A 215 4.10 9.83 7.55
CA SER A 215 4.75 9.54 6.27
C SER A 215 4.00 10.17 5.10
N THR A 216 2.66 10.22 5.15
CA THR A 216 1.84 10.90 4.15
C THR A 216 2.17 12.39 4.11
N VAL A 217 2.17 13.07 5.25
CA VAL A 217 2.51 14.50 5.33
C VAL A 217 3.92 14.74 4.79
N ALA A 218 4.90 13.93 5.19
CA ALA A 218 6.28 14.05 4.71
C ALA A 218 6.38 13.88 3.19
N ILE A 219 5.70 12.89 2.60
CA ILE A 219 5.67 12.68 1.15
C ILE A 219 5.00 13.87 0.45
N PHE A 220 3.91 14.41 1.00
CA PHE A 220 3.25 15.59 0.41
C PHE A 220 4.14 16.84 0.47
N LEU A 221 4.91 17.04 1.53
CA LEU A 221 5.90 18.14 1.63
C LEU A 221 7.01 17.97 0.59
N LEU A 222 7.47 16.73 0.36
CA LEU A 222 8.49 16.40 -0.63
C LEU A 222 7.95 16.29 -2.06
N ASN A 223 6.64 16.42 -2.28
CA ASN A 223 6.03 16.20 -3.59
C ASN A 223 6.59 17.12 -4.70
N ARG A 224 6.85 18.39 -4.40
CA ARG A 224 7.45 19.32 -5.38
C ARG A 224 8.84 18.87 -5.80
N HIS A 225 9.64 18.39 -4.87
CA HIS A 225 10.97 17.86 -5.16
C HIS A 225 10.88 16.58 -6.01
N LEU A 226 9.90 15.71 -5.73
CA LEU A 226 9.64 14.51 -6.52
C LEU A 226 9.23 14.84 -7.96
N GLU A 227 8.36 15.83 -8.17
CA GLU A 227 7.98 16.30 -9.50
C GLU A 227 9.16 16.86 -10.30
N ILE A 228 10.06 17.59 -9.65
CA ILE A 228 11.26 18.12 -10.28
C ILE A 228 12.26 17.00 -10.59
N LEU A 229 12.42 16.01 -9.71
CA LEU A 229 13.27 14.84 -9.97
C LEU A 229 12.86 14.05 -11.21
N GLN A 230 11.56 14.03 -11.54
CA GLN A 230 11.06 13.38 -12.77
C GLN A 230 11.51 14.08 -14.07
N LEU A 231 11.96 15.34 -14.01
CA LEU A 231 12.54 16.05 -15.16
C LEU A 231 14.00 15.64 -15.43
N GLY A 232 14.56 14.79 -14.58
CA GLY A 232 15.95 14.33 -14.63
C GLY A 232 16.86 15.00 -13.61
N GLU A 233 17.93 14.28 -13.22
CA GLU A 233 18.85 14.72 -12.16
C GLU A 233 19.60 16.02 -12.51
N ALA A 234 19.96 16.22 -13.78
CA ALA A 234 20.64 17.43 -14.22
C ALA A 234 19.78 18.68 -13.98
N HIS A 235 18.51 18.62 -14.39
CA HIS A 235 17.58 19.73 -14.16
C HIS A 235 17.28 19.95 -12.66
N ALA A 236 17.17 18.87 -11.89
CA ALA A 236 16.94 18.98 -10.45
C ALA A 236 18.11 19.65 -9.71
N ARG A 237 19.36 19.37 -10.11
CA ARG A 237 20.57 20.03 -9.56
C ARG A 237 20.59 21.51 -9.86
N VAL A 238 20.30 21.91 -11.09
CA VAL A 238 20.24 23.32 -11.50
C VAL A 238 19.18 24.09 -10.71
N LEU A 239 18.06 23.43 -10.38
CA LEU A 239 16.98 23.99 -9.55
C LEU A 239 17.25 23.91 -8.04
N GLY A 240 18.47 23.54 -7.62
CA GLY A 240 18.91 23.54 -6.21
C GLY A 240 18.38 22.37 -5.37
N ILE A 241 17.85 21.32 -5.98
CA ILE A 241 17.32 20.15 -5.25
C ILE A 241 18.49 19.29 -4.74
N ARG A 242 18.49 18.98 -3.45
CA ARG A 242 19.38 17.98 -2.84
C ARG A 242 18.89 16.57 -3.18
N ILE A 243 19.30 16.04 -4.34
CA ILE A 243 18.78 14.79 -4.92
C ILE A 243 18.85 13.63 -3.94
N THR A 244 20.03 13.36 -3.36
CA THR A 244 20.24 12.24 -2.44
C THR A 244 19.35 12.32 -1.20
N ALA A 245 19.27 13.50 -0.57
CA ALA A 245 18.44 13.69 0.62
C ALA A 245 16.94 13.53 0.30
N THR A 246 16.49 14.10 -0.82
CA THR A 246 15.08 13.98 -1.26
C THR A 246 14.73 12.53 -1.57
N ARG A 247 15.59 11.83 -2.32
CA ARG A 247 15.41 10.42 -2.66
C ARG A 247 15.35 9.55 -1.41
N LEU A 248 16.31 9.72 -0.49
CA LEU A 248 16.36 8.98 0.76
C LEU A 248 15.11 9.24 1.62
N GLY A 249 14.70 10.50 1.77
CA GLY A 249 13.49 10.84 2.51
C GLY A 249 12.22 10.20 1.95
N LEU A 250 12.05 10.23 0.62
CA LEU A 250 10.91 9.58 -0.05
C LEU A 250 10.92 8.06 0.09
N ILE A 251 12.10 7.43 -0.06
CA ILE A 251 12.27 5.98 0.13
C ILE A 251 11.94 5.61 1.57
N LEU A 252 12.51 6.29 2.57
CA LEU A 252 12.25 6.00 3.98
C LEU A 252 10.77 6.13 4.34
N CYS A 253 10.10 7.20 3.91
CA CYS A 253 8.66 7.37 4.14
C CYS A 253 7.85 6.25 3.50
N ALA A 254 8.16 5.87 2.26
CA ALA A 254 7.45 4.79 1.57
C ALA A 254 7.73 3.41 2.20
N LEU A 255 8.97 3.14 2.65
CA LEU A 255 9.30 1.92 3.38
C LEU A 255 8.56 1.82 4.71
N LEU A 256 8.47 2.93 5.48
CA LEU A 256 7.69 2.99 6.71
C LEU A 256 6.22 2.68 6.45
N LEU A 257 5.63 3.26 5.41
CA LEU A 257 4.25 2.96 5.01
C LEU A 257 4.02 1.46 4.76
N ILE A 258 4.90 0.83 3.96
CA ILE A 258 4.78 -0.60 3.64
C ILE A 258 5.06 -1.47 4.86
N ALA A 259 6.12 -1.19 5.62
CA ALA A 259 6.50 -2.00 6.78
C ALA A 259 5.38 -2.04 7.83
N PHE A 260 4.81 -0.88 8.17
CA PHE A 260 3.72 -0.83 9.15
C PHE A 260 2.40 -1.40 8.59
N ALA A 261 2.06 -1.15 7.34
CA ALA A 261 0.89 -1.78 6.72
C ALA A 261 1.03 -3.32 6.71
N THR A 262 2.18 -3.83 6.25
CA THR A 262 2.46 -5.27 6.20
C THR A 262 2.50 -5.90 7.60
N SER A 263 2.98 -5.20 8.63
CA SER A 263 3.02 -5.72 10.00
C SER A 263 1.63 -5.95 10.62
N VAL A 264 0.63 -5.20 10.14
CA VAL A 264 -0.76 -5.32 10.62
C VAL A 264 -1.56 -6.34 9.81
N THR A 265 -1.37 -6.36 8.50
CA THR A 265 -2.20 -7.17 7.59
C THR A 265 -1.48 -8.36 6.97
N GLY A 266 -0.18 -8.48 7.17
CA GLY A 266 0.65 -9.28 6.28
C GLY A 266 0.83 -8.61 4.91
N PRO A 267 1.56 -9.26 3.99
CA PRO A 267 1.78 -8.74 2.64
C PRO A 267 0.50 -8.78 1.81
N ILE A 268 -0.03 -7.61 1.41
CA ILE A 268 -1.16 -7.54 0.48
C ILE A 268 -0.62 -7.37 -0.94
N ALA A 269 -0.75 -8.43 -1.72
CA ALA A 269 -0.25 -8.44 -3.10
C ALA A 269 -0.92 -7.38 -3.97
N SER A 270 -0.16 -6.84 -4.92
CA SER A 270 -0.61 -6.02 -6.05
C SER A 270 -1.15 -4.62 -5.73
N VAL A 271 -1.62 -4.31 -4.52
CA VAL A 271 -2.24 -3.01 -4.21
C VAL A 271 -1.28 -1.84 -4.45
N ALA A 272 -0.06 -1.93 -3.93
CA ALA A 272 0.97 -0.89 -4.11
C ALA A 272 1.32 -0.69 -5.59
N PHE A 273 1.28 -1.76 -6.37
CA PHE A 273 1.54 -1.74 -7.79
C PHE A 273 0.37 -1.14 -8.60
N LEU A 274 -0.88 -1.49 -8.26
CA LEU A 274 -2.07 -1.14 -9.03
C LEU A 274 -2.56 0.29 -8.78
N ALA A 275 -2.47 0.78 -7.54
CA ALA A 275 -3.11 2.01 -7.12
C ALA A 275 -2.63 3.24 -7.90
N GLY A 276 -1.31 3.35 -8.16
CA GLY A 276 -0.72 4.45 -8.92
C GLY A 276 -1.22 4.53 -10.37
N PRO A 277 -1.04 3.49 -11.18
CA PRO A 277 -1.48 3.47 -12.57
C PRO A 277 -3.00 3.63 -12.74
N ILE A 278 -3.81 3.02 -11.87
CA ILE A 278 -5.27 3.20 -11.88
C ILE A 278 -5.62 4.65 -11.58
N ALA A 279 -5.04 5.24 -10.53
CA ALA A 279 -5.27 6.64 -10.17
C ALA A 279 -4.86 7.58 -11.29
N ALA A 280 -3.68 7.38 -11.91
CA ALA A 280 -3.20 8.20 -13.02
C ALA A 280 -4.13 8.13 -14.24
N ARG A 281 -4.72 6.97 -14.51
CA ARG A 281 -5.65 6.79 -15.62
C ARG A 281 -6.98 7.51 -15.39
N ILE A 282 -7.53 7.46 -14.18
CA ILE A 282 -8.82 8.05 -13.83
C ILE A 282 -8.68 9.58 -13.69
N SER A 283 -7.67 10.05 -12.96
CA SER A 283 -7.47 11.47 -12.66
C SER A 283 -6.75 12.24 -13.78
N GLY A 284 -6.09 11.53 -14.69
CA GLY A 284 -5.30 12.10 -15.79
C GLY A 284 -3.82 12.28 -15.42
N SER A 285 -2.97 12.24 -16.45
CA SER A 285 -1.53 12.48 -16.34
C SER A 285 -1.22 13.97 -16.16
N GLY A 286 -0.12 14.31 -15.51
CA GLY A 286 0.37 15.67 -15.33
C GLY A 286 0.28 16.25 -13.91
N LYS A 287 -0.04 15.42 -12.92
CA LYS A 287 0.06 15.70 -11.48
C LYS A 287 0.65 14.52 -10.75
N SER A 288 1.06 14.75 -9.52
CA SER A 288 1.67 13.69 -8.68
C SER A 288 0.74 12.53 -8.36
N ASN A 289 -0.57 12.70 -8.48
CA ASN A 289 -1.60 11.68 -8.22
C ASN A 289 -1.48 10.99 -6.84
N LEU A 290 -0.75 11.59 -5.88
CA LEU A 290 -0.52 10.99 -4.56
C LEU A 290 -1.82 10.73 -3.82
N MET A 291 -2.68 11.76 -3.72
CA MET A 291 -3.97 11.63 -3.02
C MET A 291 -4.91 10.62 -3.70
N THR A 292 -5.02 10.69 -5.03
CA THR A 292 -5.87 9.76 -5.77
C THR A 292 -5.33 8.33 -5.71
N SER A 293 -4.01 8.12 -5.66
CA SER A 293 -3.40 6.79 -5.46
C SER A 293 -3.67 6.24 -4.07
N ALA A 294 -3.57 7.08 -3.02
CA ALA A 294 -3.92 6.68 -1.67
C ALA A 294 -5.39 6.22 -1.58
N LEU A 295 -6.31 7.04 -2.10
CA LEU A 295 -7.75 6.71 -2.12
C LEU A 295 -8.04 5.47 -2.98
N THR A 296 -7.37 5.29 -4.12
CA THR A 296 -7.50 4.08 -4.94
C THR A 296 -7.03 2.85 -4.18
N GLY A 297 -5.91 2.95 -3.44
CA GLY A 297 -5.45 1.88 -2.57
C GLY A 297 -6.48 1.52 -1.48
N CYS A 298 -7.11 2.52 -0.84
CA CYS A 298 -8.21 2.28 0.10
C CYS A 298 -9.36 1.50 -0.55
N VAL A 299 -9.82 1.96 -1.73
CA VAL A 299 -10.91 1.29 -2.46
C VAL A 299 -10.55 -0.14 -2.81
N LEU A 300 -9.33 -0.39 -3.33
CA LEU A 300 -8.87 -1.72 -3.68
C LEU A 300 -8.87 -2.68 -2.48
N VAL A 301 -8.33 -2.24 -1.34
CA VAL A 301 -8.28 -3.07 -0.13
C VAL A 301 -9.67 -3.32 0.43
N MET A 302 -10.52 -2.28 0.53
CA MET A 302 -11.86 -2.40 1.10
C MET A 302 -12.79 -3.27 0.24
N VAL A 303 -12.76 -3.08 -1.10
CA VAL A 303 -13.54 -3.91 -2.03
C VAL A 303 -13.06 -5.35 -1.99
N SER A 304 -11.74 -5.58 -2.02
CA SER A 304 -11.17 -6.93 -1.97
C SER A 304 -11.47 -7.63 -0.65
N ASP A 305 -11.54 -6.89 0.46
CA ASP A 305 -11.94 -7.43 1.75
C ASP A 305 -13.42 -7.85 1.76
N LEU A 306 -14.31 -7.00 1.27
CA LEU A 306 -15.73 -7.30 1.16
C LEU A 306 -15.98 -8.50 0.23
N VAL A 307 -15.33 -8.53 -0.93
CA VAL A 307 -15.41 -9.65 -1.87
C VAL A 307 -14.89 -10.94 -1.24
N GLY A 308 -13.70 -10.89 -0.62
CA GLY A 308 -13.10 -12.06 0.03
C GLY A 308 -13.93 -12.63 1.18
N GLN A 309 -14.71 -11.78 1.86
CA GLN A 309 -15.56 -12.20 2.96
C GLN A 309 -16.92 -12.75 2.55
N TYR A 310 -17.54 -12.17 1.52
CA TYR A 310 -18.98 -12.35 1.27
C TYR A 310 -19.33 -12.86 -0.14
N ALA A 311 -18.41 -12.81 -1.11
CA ALA A 311 -18.71 -13.25 -2.47
C ALA A 311 -18.53 -14.76 -2.68
N PHE A 312 -17.91 -15.47 -1.76
CA PHE A 312 -17.57 -16.88 -1.87
C PHE A 312 -18.12 -17.69 -0.69
N PRO A 313 -18.33 -19.00 -0.85
CA PRO A 313 -18.73 -19.89 0.26
C PRO A 313 -17.70 -19.93 1.40
N SER A 314 -16.41 -19.79 1.06
CA SER A 314 -15.30 -19.72 2.01
C SER A 314 -14.70 -18.31 2.04
N ARG A 315 -14.18 -17.88 3.20
CA ARG A 315 -13.55 -16.57 3.34
C ARG A 315 -12.12 -16.59 2.81
N TYR A 316 -11.83 -15.71 1.87
CA TYR A 316 -10.50 -15.55 1.30
C TYR A 316 -9.78 -14.32 1.86
N PRO A 317 -8.46 -14.42 2.11
CA PRO A 317 -7.64 -13.28 2.47
C PRO A 317 -7.66 -12.18 1.41
N VAL A 318 -7.54 -10.93 1.84
CA VAL A 318 -7.54 -9.75 0.94
C VAL A 318 -6.45 -9.86 -0.12
N GLY A 319 -5.24 -10.31 0.28
CA GLY A 319 -4.10 -10.42 -0.64
C GLY A 319 -4.33 -11.44 -1.77
N VAL A 320 -5.12 -12.49 -1.54
CA VAL A 320 -5.51 -13.44 -2.60
C VAL A 320 -6.41 -12.74 -3.61
N VAL A 321 -7.44 -12.03 -3.14
CA VAL A 321 -8.39 -11.32 -4.03
C VAL A 321 -7.68 -10.23 -4.83
N THR A 322 -6.83 -9.42 -4.19
CA THR A 322 -6.05 -8.39 -4.88
C THR A 322 -5.03 -8.97 -5.85
N GLY A 323 -4.45 -10.14 -5.54
CA GLY A 323 -3.54 -10.86 -6.45
C GLY A 323 -4.23 -11.33 -7.72
N ILE A 324 -5.43 -11.90 -7.60
CA ILE A 324 -6.27 -12.33 -8.73
C ILE A 324 -6.64 -11.13 -9.63
N LEU A 325 -6.97 -9.98 -9.03
CA LEU A 325 -7.29 -8.76 -9.79
C LEU A 325 -6.03 -8.13 -10.41
N GLY A 326 -4.89 -8.24 -9.73
CA GLY A 326 -3.64 -7.61 -10.12
C GLY A 326 -3.02 -8.21 -11.37
N ALA A 327 -3.01 -9.53 -11.49
CA ALA A 327 -2.35 -10.22 -12.60
C ALA A 327 -2.94 -9.87 -13.99
N PRO A 328 -4.26 -9.90 -14.22
CA PRO A 328 -4.86 -9.48 -15.48
C PRO A 328 -4.61 -8.01 -15.81
N TYR A 329 -4.66 -7.14 -14.80
CA TYR A 329 -4.41 -5.73 -14.99
C TYR A 329 -2.95 -5.45 -15.37
N LEU A 330 -2.00 -6.18 -14.81
CA LEU A 330 -0.59 -6.08 -15.16
C LEU A 330 -0.35 -6.48 -16.62
N ILE A 331 -0.94 -7.60 -17.06
CA ILE A 331 -0.88 -8.05 -18.47
C ILE A 331 -1.45 -6.97 -19.39
N TYR A 332 -2.61 -6.41 -19.03
CA TYR A 332 -3.22 -5.32 -19.79
C TYR A 332 -2.31 -4.08 -19.88
N LEU A 333 -1.65 -3.69 -18.79
CA LEU A 333 -0.72 -2.56 -18.78
C LEU A 333 0.48 -2.81 -19.70
N LEU A 334 1.08 -4.01 -19.62
CA LEU A 334 2.23 -4.39 -20.45
C LEU A 334 1.89 -4.34 -21.95
N ILE A 335 0.76 -4.94 -22.36
CA ILE A 335 0.31 -4.92 -23.75
C ILE A 335 0.11 -3.48 -24.23
N ARG A 336 -0.44 -2.63 -23.39
CA ARG A 336 -0.71 -1.25 -23.77
C ARG A 336 0.56 -0.39 -23.86
N MET A 337 1.52 -0.59 -22.96
CA MET A 337 2.80 0.13 -23.01
C MET A 337 3.56 -0.22 -24.29
N ASN A 338 3.61 -1.49 -24.65
CA ASN A 338 4.25 -1.94 -25.88
C ASN A 338 3.62 -1.33 -27.14
N ARG A 339 2.29 -1.07 -27.14
CA ARG A 339 1.60 -0.42 -28.26
C ARG A 339 1.85 1.11 -28.37
N MET A 340 2.40 1.73 -27.34
CA MET A 340 2.71 3.18 -27.36
C MET A 340 4.16 3.48 -27.72
N GLU A 341 5.02 2.46 -27.68
CA GLU A 341 6.44 2.55 -28.06
C GLU A 341 6.70 2.08 -29.51
N GLY A 342 5.75 1.40 -30.15
CA GLY A 342 5.78 1.04 -31.59
C GLY A 342 4.85 1.93 -32.39
#